data_1d373625c55ec1fbee4053300bc3f788
#
_entry.id   1d373625c55ec1fbee4053300bc3f788
#
_cell.length_a   1.000
_cell.length_b   1.000
_cell.length_c   1.000
_cell.angle_alpha   90.00
_cell.angle_beta   90.00
_cell.angle_gamma   90.00
#
_symmetry.space_group_name_H-M   'P 1'
#
loop_
_entity.id
_entity.type
_entity.pdbx_description
1 polymer ?
#
loop_
_entity_poly.entity_id
_entity_poly.type
_entity_poly.pdbx_seq_one_letter_code
_entity_poly.pdbx_strand_id
1 'polypeptide(L)'
;VSETTAVAALANDNTPNVVITSTQAGSLSYSTCTFGSATASTIAASSATTLTLDSNGAGGALADASYASCKISVTDDAGNAGTVTLTTFEIDTAVATPSETTAISTPTNDETPSVVITTTQAGTIVVAGTTGCGIASAAVVSGEQTLTLSEITQGDATYTCTITFTDSAGNAAGALTLTAFVLDNAVATPTETTAVSTPTNDEDPPVVITTTQAGTIVVAGTTGCGVDSAAVSSGQQTITLSTITQGDGAYTCTITFSDALGNAASALTLTAFTLDTTVPLVTITSVA
;
A
#
# COMPACT_ATOMS: atom_id res chain seq x y z
N VAL A 1 39.30 -22.27 -27.68
CA VAL A 1 38.44 -22.28 -26.50
C VAL A 1 37.35 -21.25 -26.70
N SER A 2 36.10 -21.58 -26.34
CA SER A 2 34.96 -20.68 -26.39
C SER A 2 34.06 -20.89 -25.21
N GLU A 3 33.45 -19.81 -24.71
CA GLU A 3 32.35 -19.84 -23.76
C GLU A 3 31.07 -20.23 -24.53
N THR A 4 30.34 -21.23 -24.05
CA THR A 4 29.10 -21.70 -24.69
C THR A 4 27.86 -21.43 -23.85
N THR A 5 28.03 -21.32 -22.53
CA THR A 5 26.98 -20.83 -21.62
C THR A 5 27.66 -19.91 -20.61
N ALA A 6 27.29 -18.64 -20.62
CA ALA A 6 27.80 -17.65 -19.70
C ALA A 6 27.13 -17.76 -18.33
N VAL A 7 27.78 -17.27 -17.30
CA VAL A 7 27.12 -16.92 -16.03
C VAL A 7 26.03 -15.87 -16.30
N ALA A 8 24.92 -15.90 -15.55
CA ALA A 8 23.94 -14.81 -15.63
C ALA A 8 24.60 -13.45 -15.38
N ALA A 9 24.18 -12.42 -16.10
CA ALA A 9 24.79 -11.09 -16.01
C ALA A 9 24.73 -10.52 -14.58
N LEU A 10 23.69 -10.89 -13.82
CA LEU A 10 23.54 -10.63 -12.39
C LEU A 10 23.08 -11.95 -11.75
N ALA A 11 23.83 -12.45 -10.79
CA ALA A 11 23.62 -13.76 -10.17
C ALA A 11 23.64 -13.68 -8.65
N ASN A 12 22.68 -14.36 -8.02
CA ASN A 12 22.64 -14.58 -6.57
C ASN A 12 23.29 -15.90 -6.15
N ASP A 13 23.97 -16.57 -7.07
CA ASP A 13 24.76 -17.77 -6.82
C ASP A 13 26.24 -17.38 -6.72
N ASN A 14 26.85 -17.56 -5.58
CA ASN A 14 28.25 -17.24 -5.34
C ASN A 14 29.24 -18.35 -5.75
N THR A 15 28.73 -19.43 -6.35
CA THR A 15 29.50 -20.48 -6.98
C THR A 15 28.93 -20.82 -8.37
N PRO A 16 28.82 -19.79 -9.28
CA PRO A 16 28.09 -19.95 -10.52
C PRO A 16 28.80 -20.88 -11.50
N ASN A 17 28.03 -21.48 -12.39
CA ASN A 17 28.54 -22.33 -13.43
C ASN A 17 28.73 -21.58 -14.75
N VAL A 18 29.83 -21.88 -15.44
CA VAL A 18 30.09 -21.48 -16.83
C VAL A 18 30.34 -22.75 -17.67
N VAL A 19 29.91 -22.75 -18.91
CA VAL A 19 30.21 -23.84 -19.83
C VAL A 19 31.14 -23.37 -20.92
N ILE A 20 32.26 -24.09 -21.09
CA ILE A 20 33.25 -23.83 -22.12
C ILE A 20 33.45 -25.05 -23.02
N THR A 21 33.92 -24.82 -24.22
CA THR A 21 34.40 -25.87 -25.18
C THR A 21 35.80 -25.56 -25.66
N SER A 22 36.58 -26.61 -25.92
CA SER A 22 37.88 -26.48 -26.57
C SER A 22 37.97 -27.45 -27.77
N THR A 23 38.64 -27.06 -28.82
CA THR A 23 38.91 -27.94 -29.97
C THR A 23 39.96 -29.02 -29.65
N GLN A 24 40.76 -28.77 -28.62
CA GLN A 24 41.82 -29.66 -28.16
C GLN A 24 41.61 -30.03 -26.69
N ALA A 25 42.03 -31.23 -26.29
CA ALA A 25 42.12 -31.56 -24.88
C ALA A 25 43.32 -30.82 -24.25
N GLY A 26 43.26 -30.55 -22.95
CA GLY A 26 44.37 -29.90 -22.25
C GLY A 26 44.10 -29.60 -20.78
N SER A 27 45.08 -29.01 -20.13
CA SER A 27 45.01 -28.52 -18.78
C SER A 27 44.41 -27.13 -18.69
N LEU A 28 43.60 -26.87 -17.71
CA LEU A 28 42.95 -25.59 -17.45
C LEU A 28 43.79 -24.72 -16.51
N SER A 29 43.85 -23.44 -16.83
CA SER A 29 44.36 -22.39 -15.93
C SER A 29 43.50 -21.15 -15.97
N TYR A 30 43.51 -20.42 -14.89
CA TYR A 30 42.62 -19.27 -14.63
C TYR A 30 43.46 -18.03 -14.36
N SER A 31 43.05 -16.88 -14.93
CA SER A 31 43.78 -15.63 -14.74
C SER A 31 42.85 -14.43 -14.76
N THR A 32 43.32 -13.33 -14.18
CA THR A 32 42.69 -11.99 -14.12
C THR A 32 41.43 -11.85 -13.24
N CYS A 33 40.86 -12.93 -12.72
CA CYS A 33 39.81 -12.84 -11.68
C CYS A 33 40.34 -13.44 -10.38
N THR A 34 39.88 -12.94 -9.26
CA THR A 34 40.18 -13.44 -7.92
C THR A 34 39.27 -14.60 -7.53
N PHE A 35 39.12 -15.56 -8.44
CA PHE A 35 38.51 -16.85 -8.08
C PHE A 35 39.55 -17.96 -8.24
N GLY A 36 39.48 -18.95 -7.41
CA GLY A 36 40.34 -20.12 -7.48
C GLY A 36 40.01 -20.99 -8.68
N SER A 37 40.65 -22.14 -8.75
CA SER A 37 40.42 -23.06 -9.84
C SER A 37 39.00 -23.63 -9.80
N ALA A 38 38.31 -23.59 -10.93
CA ALA A 38 37.09 -24.35 -11.13
C ALA A 38 37.33 -25.83 -10.81
N THR A 39 36.25 -26.57 -10.52
CA THR A 39 36.26 -27.99 -10.16
C THR A 39 36.92 -28.91 -11.15
N ALA A 40 37.24 -28.47 -12.37
CA ALA A 40 37.97 -29.24 -13.37
C ALA A 40 39.38 -28.66 -13.60
N SER A 41 40.39 -29.53 -13.64
CA SER A 41 41.77 -29.20 -13.98
C SER A 41 42.10 -29.49 -15.45
N THR A 42 41.24 -30.24 -16.16
CA THR A 42 41.43 -30.62 -17.58
C THR A 42 40.11 -30.53 -18.34
N ILE A 43 40.22 -30.39 -19.65
CA ILE A 43 39.08 -30.38 -20.58
C ILE A 43 39.34 -31.39 -21.71
N ALA A 44 38.32 -32.11 -22.16
CA ALA A 44 38.39 -32.99 -23.33
C ALA A 44 38.15 -32.19 -24.62
N ALA A 45 38.74 -32.68 -25.71
CA ALA A 45 38.56 -32.10 -27.03
C ALA A 45 37.09 -32.18 -27.46
N SER A 46 36.58 -31.08 -28.04
CA SER A 46 35.25 -30.98 -28.67
C SER A 46 34.09 -31.36 -27.76
N SER A 47 34.28 -31.27 -26.44
CA SER A 47 33.27 -31.57 -25.41
C SER A 47 32.94 -30.30 -24.59
N ALA A 48 31.67 -30.11 -24.33
CA ALA A 48 31.22 -29.07 -23.39
C ALA A 48 31.60 -29.45 -21.97
N THR A 49 32.28 -28.56 -21.27
CA THR A 49 32.72 -28.77 -19.89
C THR A 49 32.11 -27.70 -19.00
N THR A 50 31.36 -28.12 -18.00
CA THR A 50 30.83 -27.19 -16.99
C THR A 50 31.90 -26.99 -15.92
N LEU A 51 32.17 -25.72 -15.64
CA LEU A 51 33.11 -25.27 -14.62
C LEU A 51 32.34 -24.48 -13.57
N THR A 52 32.47 -24.88 -12.31
CA THR A 52 31.95 -24.07 -11.19
C THR A 52 33.03 -23.08 -10.80
N LEU A 53 32.70 -21.80 -10.86
CA LEU A 53 33.60 -20.72 -10.46
C LEU A 53 33.57 -20.58 -8.92
N ASP A 54 34.75 -20.53 -8.30
CA ASP A 54 34.88 -20.40 -6.84
C ASP A 54 36.12 -19.57 -6.48
N SER A 55 36.24 -19.14 -5.22
CA SER A 55 37.30 -18.27 -4.73
C SER A 55 38.62 -19.02 -4.39
N ASN A 56 38.62 -20.38 -4.31
CA ASN A 56 39.77 -21.09 -3.76
C ASN A 56 39.99 -22.48 -4.40
N GLY A 57 39.23 -22.89 -5.40
CA GLY A 57 39.30 -24.20 -6.04
C GLY A 57 38.78 -25.36 -5.19
N ALA A 58 38.09 -25.07 -4.11
CA ALA A 58 37.54 -26.05 -3.18
C ALA A 58 36.07 -25.73 -2.82
N GLY A 59 35.36 -24.99 -3.69
CA GLY A 59 33.97 -24.59 -3.48
C GLY A 59 33.80 -23.33 -2.61
N GLY A 60 34.84 -22.52 -2.49
CA GLY A 60 34.73 -21.21 -1.76
C GLY A 60 33.88 -20.21 -2.49
N ALA A 61 33.01 -19.53 -1.78
CA ALA A 61 32.11 -18.49 -2.33
C ALA A 61 32.89 -17.35 -2.99
N LEU A 62 32.43 -16.91 -4.18
CA LEU A 62 32.82 -15.62 -4.75
C LEU A 62 32.22 -14.50 -3.90
N ALA A 63 32.93 -13.39 -3.76
CA ALA A 63 32.41 -12.21 -3.09
C ALA A 63 31.44 -11.44 -3.99
N ASP A 64 30.53 -10.69 -3.40
CA ASP A 64 29.69 -9.77 -4.14
C ASP A 64 30.56 -8.70 -4.83
N ALA A 65 30.60 -8.76 -6.15
CA ALA A 65 31.42 -7.88 -6.99
C ALA A 65 31.12 -8.09 -8.48
N SER A 66 31.59 -7.17 -9.30
CA SER A 66 31.63 -7.33 -10.75
C SER A 66 32.89 -8.07 -11.20
N TYR A 67 32.72 -9.11 -12.00
CA TYR A 67 33.76 -9.96 -12.55
C TYR A 67 33.93 -9.70 -14.04
N ALA A 68 34.78 -8.75 -14.37
CA ALA A 68 35.09 -8.38 -15.74
C ALA A 68 36.45 -8.93 -16.17
N SER A 69 36.55 -9.27 -17.44
CA SER A 69 37.82 -9.72 -18.08
C SER A 69 38.40 -11.02 -17.46
N CYS A 70 37.59 -11.86 -16.86
CA CYS A 70 37.99 -13.17 -16.39
C CYS A 70 38.42 -14.07 -17.53
N LYS A 71 39.59 -14.73 -17.42
CA LYS A 71 40.12 -15.56 -18.49
C LYS A 71 40.33 -17.00 -18.05
N ILE A 72 39.95 -17.92 -18.95
CA ILE A 72 40.23 -19.34 -18.83
C ILE A 72 41.14 -19.72 -20.00
N SER A 73 42.27 -20.33 -19.71
CA SER A 73 43.21 -20.84 -20.68
C SER A 73 43.26 -22.36 -20.71
N VAL A 74 43.30 -22.95 -21.88
CA VAL A 74 43.51 -24.37 -22.09
C VAL A 74 44.90 -24.53 -22.73
N THR A 75 45.75 -25.36 -22.10
CA THR A 75 47.07 -25.71 -22.64
C THR A 75 47.09 -27.19 -23.01
N ASP A 76 47.36 -27.49 -24.29
CA ASP A 76 47.44 -28.85 -24.80
C ASP A 76 48.76 -29.54 -24.36
N ASP A 77 48.89 -30.83 -24.64
CA ASP A 77 50.10 -31.63 -24.29
C ASP A 77 51.34 -31.16 -25.04
N ALA A 78 51.21 -30.38 -26.15
CA ALA A 78 52.32 -29.82 -26.87
C ALA A 78 52.73 -28.43 -26.33
N GLY A 79 52.02 -27.89 -25.36
CA GLY A 79 52.28 -26.58 -24.74
C GLY A 79 51.62 -25.43 -25.45
N ASN A 80 50.71 -25.65 -26.40
CA ASN A 80 49.96 -24.56 -27.07
C ASN A 80 48.81 -24.13 -26.19
N ALA A 81 48.69 -22.80 -25.94
CA ALA A 81 47.66 -22.27 -25.10
C ALA A 81 46.61 -21.51 -25.92
N GLY A 82 45.31 -21.82 -25.67
CA GLY A 82 44.15 -21.07 -26.14
C GLY A 82 43.42 -20.43 -24.97
N THR A 83 42.98 -19.20 -25.10
CA THR A 83 42.33 -18.45 -24.02
C THR A 83 40.96 -17.97 -24.44
N VAL A 84 39.96 -18.05 -23.53
CA VAL A 84 38.66 -17.39 -23.62
C VAL A 84 38.53 -16.35 -22.51
N THR A 85 37.99 -15.18 -22.88
CA THR A 85 37.55 -14.20 -21.87
C THR A 85 36.07 -14.43 -21.65
N LEU A 86 35.69 -14.61 -20.38
CA LEU A 86 34.30 -14.81 -19.99
C LEU A 86 33.48 -13.52 -20.17
N THR A 87 32.23 -13.71 -20.48
CA THR A 87 31.25 -12.63 -20.43
C THR A 87 31.23 -12.03 -19.02
N THR A 88 31.22 -10.71 -18.91
CA THR A 88 31.16 -10.02 -17.62
C THR A 88 29.88 -10.40 -16.87
N PHE A 89 30.03 -10.71 -15.60
CA PHE A 89 28.91 -10.99 -14.69
C PHE A 89 29.13 -10.29 -13.35
N GLU A 90 28.07 -10.19 -12.57
CA GLU A 90 28.07 -9.62 -11.23
C GLU A 90 27.49 -10.66 -10.26
N ILE A 91 28.14 -10.84 -9.11
CA ILE A 91 27.63 -11.62 -7.99
C ILE A 91 27.04 -10.63 -6.98
N ASP A 92 25.79 -10.83 -6.64
CA ASP A 92 25.05 -10.09 -5.62
C ASP A 92 24.21 -11.10 -4.84
N THR A 93 24.66 -11.42 -3.63
CA THR A 93 23.98 -12.38 -2.72
C THR A 93 23.34 -11.69 -1.54
N ALA A 94 23.46 -10.37 -1.43
CA ALA A 94 23.05 -9.60 -0.28
C ALA A 94 21.85 -8.70 -0.62
N VAL A 95 20.85 -8.73 0.24
CA VAL A 95 19.69 -7.84 0.16
C VAL A 95 19.30 -7.34 1.55
N ALA A 96 19.06 -6.03 1.67
CA ALA A 96 18.58 -5.43 2.90
C ALA A 96 17.05 -5.44 2.95
N THR A 97 16.49 -5.66 4.15
CA THR A 97 15.06 -5.49 4.38
C THR A 97 14.67 -4.03 4.15
N PRO A 98 13.60 -3.75 3.40
CA PRO A 98 13.04 -2.40 3.28
C PRO A 98 12.71 -1.78 4.64
N SER A 99 12.59 -0.48 4.70
CA SER A 99 12.11 0.24 5.88
C SER A 99 10.88 1.08 5.54
N GLU A 100 9.91 1.14 6.45
CA GLU A 100 8.80 2.07 6.38
C GLU A 100 9.28 3.47 6.77
N THR A 101 9.07 4.46 5.91
CA THR A 101 9.51 5.84 6.13
C THR A 101 8.34 6.74 6.53
N THR A 102 7.16 6.51 5.93
CA THR A 102 5.92 7.18 6.30
C THR A 102 4.80 6.17 6.35
N ALA A 103 4.23 6.00 7.53
CA ALA A 103 3.10 5.11 7.74
C ALA A 103 1.80 5.63 7.10
N ILE A 104 0.87 4.73 6.86
CA ILE A 104 -0.49 5.08 6.48
C ILE A 104 -1.16 5.87 7.61
N SER A 105 -1.87 6.95 7.26
CA SER A 105 -2.66 7.71 8.23
C SER A 105 -3.70 6.82 8.90
N THR A 106 -3.91 7.01 10.21
CA THR A 106 -4.85 6.18 10.97
C THR A 106 -5.65 7.04 11.95
N PRO A 107 -7.00 6.97 11.97
CA PRO A 107 -7.84 6.26 11.01
C PRO A 107 -7.83 6.90 9.61
N THR A 108 -8.22 6.17 8.58
CA THR A 108 -8.37 6.64 7.20
C THR A 108 -9.67 6.12 6.59
N ASN A 109 -10.27 6.89 5.69
CA ASN A 109 -11.38 6.44 4.85
C ASN A 109 -10.94 6.13 3.40
N ASP A 110 -9.63 6.13 3.15
CA ASP A 110 -9.08 5.76 1.85
C ASP A 110 -8.98 4.24 1.75
N GLU A 111 -9.74 3.64 0.83
CA GLU A 111 -9.72 2.20 0.55
C GLU A 111 -8.48 1.75 -0.22
N THR A 112 -7.69 2.70 -0.75
CA THR A 112 -6.44 2.46 -1.48
C THR A 112 -5.27 3.23 -0.85
N PRO A 113 -5.03 3.10 0.46
CA PRO A 113 -4.09 3.97 1.15
C PRO A 113 -2.66 3.77 0.68
N SER A 114 -1.86 4.82 0.82
CA SER A 114 -0.46 4.79 0.41
C SER A 114 0.48 4.78 1.61
N VAL A 115 1.57 4.02 1.48
CA VAL A 115 2.69 3.93 2.42
C VAL A 115 3.97 4.36 1.73
N VAL A 116 4.88 5.01 2.45
CA VAL A 116 6.21 5.32 1.92
C VAL A 116 7.23 4.37 2.52
N ILE A 117 8.02 3.75 1.65
CA ILE A 117 9.09 2.83 2.03
C ILE A 117 10.41 3.25 1.41
N THR A 118 11.50 2.79 1.97
CA THR A 118 12.85 2.93 1.41
C THR A 118 13.46 1.56 1.16
N THR A 119 14.02 1.36 -0.03
CA THR A 119 14.82 0.20 -0.42
C THR A 119 16.25 0.64 -0.74
N THR A 120 17.24 -0.22 -0.50
CA THR A 120 18.66 0.05 -0.83
C THR A 120 19.00 -0.34 -2.26
N GLN A 121 18.19 -1.22 -2.88
CA GLN A 121 18.41 -1.80 -4.19
C GLN A 121 17.12 -1.75 -5.01
N ALA A 122 17.26 -1.90 -6.33
CA ALA A 122 16.13 -2.12 -7.23
C ALA A 122 15.64 -3.57 -7.11
N GLY A 123 14.35 -3.78 -7.36
CA GLY A 123 13.77 -5.12 -7.28
C GLY A 123 12.26 -5.12 -7.40
N THR A 124 11.63 -6.10 -6.76
CA THR A 124 10.19 -6.29 -6.79
C THR A 124 9.63 -6.42 -5.38
N ILE A 125 8.55 -5.72 -5.11
CA ILE A 125 7.81 -5.79 -3.84
C ILE A 125 6.47 -6.50 -4.06
N VAL A 126 6.13 -7.36 -3.08
CA VAL A 126 4.80 -7.90 -2.90
C VAL A 126 4.32 -7.52 -1.51
N VAL A 127 3.12 -6.95 -1.42
CA VAL A 127 2.46 -6.67 -0.15
C VAL A 127 1.41 -7.75 0.10
N ALA A 128 1.46 -8.35 1.27
CA ALA A 128 0.48 -9.31 1.71
C ALA A 128 0.19 -9.10 3.20
N GLY A 129 -1.00 -9.44 3.62
CA GLY A 129 -1.41 -9.34 5.01
C GLY A 129 -2.49 -10.35 5.35
N THR A 130 -2.77 -10.53 6.63
CA THR A 130 -3.77 -11.47 7.12
C THR A 130 -5.19 -11.02 6.81
N THR A 131 -5.40 -9.75 6.50
CA THR A 131 -6.72 -9.15 6.21
C THR A 131 -6.58 -8.10 5.11
N GLY A 132 -6.94 -8.46 3.88
CA GLY A 132 -7.23 -7.51 2.80
C GLY A 132 -6.11 -6.62 2.27
N CYS A 133 -4.90 -6.68 2.82
CA CYS A 133 -3.78 -5.97 2.22
C CYS A 133 -3.32 -6.70 0.96
N GLY A 134 -3.31 -6.02 -0.15
CA GLY A 134 -2.77 -6.54 -1.40
C GLY A 134 -2.07 -5.44 -2.18
N ILE A 135 -1.09 -5.81 -2.93
CA ILE A 135 -0.58 -5.07 -4.07
C ILE A 135 -0.32 -6.09 -5.16
N ALA A 136 -0.68 -5.76 -6.37
CA ALA A 136 -0.05 -6.39 -7.52
C ALA A 136 1.46 -6.07 -7.42
N SER A 137 2.33 -7.08 -7.65
CA SER A 137 3.78 -6.94 -7.65
C SER A 137 4.25 -5.59 -8.24
N ALA A 138 4.95 -4.79 -7.44
CA ALA A 138 5.45 -3.49 -7.85
C ALA A 138 6.98 -3.53 -8.04
N ALA A 139 7.44 -3.14 -9.23
CA ALA A 139 8.87 -2.89 -9.45
C ALA A 139 9.27 -1.61 -8.72
N VAL A 140 10.39 -1.66 -8.02
CA VAL A 140 10.93 -0.54 -7.25
C VAL A 140 12.39 -0.28 -7.59
N VAL A 141 12.82 0.95 -7.42
CA VAL A 141 14.23 1.36 -7.56
C VAL A 141 14.82 1.63 -6.17
N SER A 142 16.13 1.73 -6.07
CA SER A 142 16.78 2.16 -4.81
C SER A 142 16.30 3.56 -4.40
N GLY A 143 16.04 3.74 -3.12
CA GLY A 143 15.60 4.99 -2.51
C GLY A 143 14.18 4.93 -1.96
N GLU A 144 13.64 6.11 -1.67
CA GLU A 144 12.30 6.29 -1.12
C GLU A 144 11.24 6.19 -2.22
N GLN A 145 10.14 5.48 -1.94
CA GLN A 145 9.06 5.26 -2.88
C GLN A 145 7.70 5.17 -2.18
N THR A 146 6.67 5.67 -2.86
CA THR A 146 5.29 5.53 -2.41
C THR A 146 4.67 4.27 -3.03
N LEU A 147 4.13 3.41 -2.19
CA LEU A 147 3.35 2.24 -2.60
C LEU A 147 1.89 2.48 -2.26
N THR A 148 1.01 2.31 -3.23
CA THR A 148 -0.44 2.34 -3.02
C THR A 148 -0.95 0.92 -2.86
N LEU A 149 -1.67 0.65 -1.77
CA LEU A 149 -2.29 -0.65 -1.55
C LEU A 149 -3.44 -0.89 -2.54
N SER A 150 -3.72 -2.16 -2.80
CA SER A 150 -4.94 -2.53 -3.54
C SER A 150 -6.17 -2.15 -2.73
N GLU A 151 -7.30 -1.95 -3.40
CA GLU A 151 -8.57 -1.66 -2.77
C GLU A 151 -8.91 -2.65 -1.65
N ILE A 152 -9.21 -2.12 -0.48
CA ILE A 152 -9.57 -2.86 0.72
C ILE A 152 -11.10 -3.02 0.74
N THR A 153 -11.58 -4.17 0.31
CA THR A 153 -13.02 -4.45 0.16
C THR A 153 -13.66 -5.08 1.40
N GLN A 154 -12.90 -5.32 2.45
CA GLN A 154 -13.36 -6.05 3.66
C GLN A 154 -14.04 -5.13 4.68
N GLY A 155 -14.12 -3.83 4.43
CA GLY A 155 -14.78 -2.83 5.28
C GLY A 155 -13.93 -2.39 6.47
N ASP A 156 -14.59 -1.74 7.42
CA ASP A 156 -13.95 -1.11 8.58
C ASP A 156 -13.28 -2.14 9.48
N ALA A 157 -11.98 -2.00 9.66
CA ALA A 157 -11.17 -2.86 10.52
C ALA A 157 -9.77 -2.30 10.73
N THR A 158 -9.01 -2.92 11.62
CA THR A 158 -7.58 -2.70 11.74
C THR A 158 -6.84 -3.64 10.78
N TYR A 159 -5.98 -3.08 9.95
CA TYR A 159 -5.17 -3.79 8.97
C TYR A 159 -3.71 -3.79 9.35
N THR A 160 -3.07 -4.93 9.16
CA THR A 160 -1.62 -5.11 9.31
C THR A 160 -1.08 -5.75 8.05
N CYS A 161 -0.23 -5.04 7.33
CA CYS A 161 0.32 -5.47 6.05
C CYS A 161 1.78 -5.87 6.20
N THR A 162 2.23 -6.82 5.38
CA THR A 162 3.61 -7.27 5.34
C THR A 162 4.17 -7.09 3.94
N ILE A 163 5.35 -6.50 3.82
CA ILE A 163 6.09 -6.36 2.58
C ILE A 163 7.15 -7.45 2.49
N THR A 164 7.20 -8.15 1.37
CA THR A 164 8.31 -8.98 0.95
C THR A 164 9.01 -8.34 -0.23
N PHE A 165 10.32 -8.27 -0.19
CA PHE A 165 11.13 -7.66 -1.23
C PHE A 165 12.10 -8.68 -1.81
N THR A 166 12.22 -8.69 -3.12
CA THR A 166 13.23 -9.47 -3.84
C THR A 166 13.99 -8.53 -4.76
N ASP A 167 15.31 -8.49 -4.66
CA ASP A 167 16.13 -7.64 -5.49
C ASP A 167 16.22 -8.13 -6.95
N SER A 168 16.96 -7.42 -7.78
CA SER A 168 17.12 -7.77 -9.21
C SER A 168 17.96 -9.02 -9.44
N ALA A 169 18.79 -9.43 -8.47
CA ALA A 169 19.54 -10.68 -8.50
C ALA A 169 18.70 -11.89 -8.10
N GLY A 170 17.55 -11.67 -7.45
CA GLY A 170 16.67 -12.72 -6.94
C GLY A 170 16.85 -13.01 -5.46
N ASN A 171 17.60 -12.20 -4.70
CA ASN A 171 17.73 -12.36 -3.26
C ASN A 171 16.47 -11.88 -2.56
N ALA A 172 15.94 -12.69 -1.66
CA ALA A 172 14.76 -12.35 -0.86
C ALA A 172 15.15 -11.73 0.47
N ALA A 173 14.64 -10.53 0.74
CA ALA A 173 14.83 -9.85 2.01
C ALA A 173 13.95 -10.43 3.12
N GLY A 174 14.29 -10.12 4.38
CA GLY A 174 13.38 -10.35 5.50
C GLY A 174 12.06 -9.58 5.30
N ALA A 175 10.98 -10.14 5.82
CA ALA A 175 9.67 -9.48 5.73
C ALA A 175 9.63 -8.21 6.59
N LEU A 176 9.09 -7.12 6.05
CA LEU A 176 8.77 -5.89 6.78
C LEU A 176 7.29 -5.89 7.13
N THR A 177 6.97 -5.79 8.41
CA THR A 177 5.59 -5.54 8.87
C THR A 177 5.37 -4.04 8.96
N LEU A 178 4.39 -3.53 8.23
CA LEU A 178 4.01 -2.12 8.25
C LEU A 178 3.30 -1.76 9.56
N THR A 179 3.35 -0.50 9.92
CA THR A 179 2.54 0.07 11.00
C THR A 179 1.06 -0.19 10.72
N ALA A 180 0.37 -0.75 11.71
CA ALA A 180 -1.05 -1.04 11.60
C ALA A 180 -1.87 0.26 11.46
N PHE A 181 -2.92 0.23 10.64
CA PHE A 181 -3.83 1.35 10.44
C PHE A 181 -5.30 0.89 10.56
N VAL A 182 -6.18 1.83 10.83
CA VAL A 182 -7.63 1.59 10.90
C VAL A 182 -8.27 2.16 9.65
N LEU A 183 -8.99 1.33 8.89
CA LEU A 183 -9.93 1.78 7.88
C LEU A 183 -11.27 2.03 8.55
N ASP A 184 -11.85 3.21 8.32
CA ASP A 184 -13.15 3.64 8.82
C ASP A 184 -13.83 4.44 7.68
N ASN A 185 -14.65 3.77 6.90
CA ASN A 185 -15.37 4.36 5.77
C ASN A 185 -16.90 4.28 5.93
N ALA A 186 -17.37 3.67 7.00
CA ALA A 186 -18.80 3.52 7.30
C ALA A 186 -19.24 4.46 8.40
N VAL A 187 -20.36 5.12 8.19
CA VAL A 187 -21.00 5.97 9.17
C VAL A 187 -22.49 5.67 9.25
N ALA A 188 -23.00 5.49 10.48
CA ALA A 188 -24.41 5.20 10.69
C ALA A 188 -25.28 6.46 10.53
N THR A 189 -26.44 6.30 9.90
CA THR A 189 -27.45 7.37 9.81
C THR A 189 -27.89 7.75 11.24
N PRO A 190 -27.93 9.06 11.57
CA PRO A 190 -28.53 9.53 12.82
C PRO A 190 -29.97 9.06 12.99
N THR A 191 -30.44 9.01 14.22
CA THR A 191 -31.84 8.70 14.52
C THR A 191 -32.52 9.88 15.23
N GLU A 192 -33.74 10.23 14.81
CA GLU A 192 -34.57 11.17 15.55
C GLU A 192 -35.08 10.49 16.82
N THR A 193 -34.81 11.11 17.97
CA THR A 193 -35.19 10.56 19.29
C THR A 193 -36.36 11.31 19.87
N THR A 194 -36.44 12.63 19.62
CA THR A 194 -37.59 13.44 20.00
C THR A 194 -37.88 14.40 18.86
N ALA A 195 -39.05 14.29 18.29
CA ALA A 195 -39.50 15.14 17.20
C ALA A 195 -39.81 16.56 17.68
N VAL A 196 -39.82 17.51 16.76
CA VAL A 196 -40.36 18.86 17.03
C VAL A 196 -41.82 18.73 17.43
N SER A 197 -42.23 19.48 18.45
CA SER A 197 -43.66 19.54 18.87
C SER A 197 -44.50 20.06 17.71
N THR A 198 -45.69 19.48 17.52
CA THR A 198 -46.58 19.90 16.42
C THR A 198 -48.03 20.04 16.91
N PRO A 199 -48.73 21.20 16.70
CA PRO A 199 -48.15 22.46 16.19
C PRO A 199 -47.18 23.12 17.19
N THR A 200 -46.26 23.93 16.68
CA THR A 200 -45.36 24.78 17.46
C THR A 200 -45.48 26.24 17.05
N ASN A 201 -45.29 27.18 17.98
CA ASN A 201 -45.14 28.59 17.71
C ASN A 201 -43.69 29.06 17.81
N ASP A 202 -42.76 28.10 17.97
CA ASP A 202 -41.32 28.37 18.04
C ASP A 202 -40.75 28.39 16.60
N GLU A 203 -40.20 29.52 16.21
CA GLU A 203 -39.58 29.69 14.88
C GLU A 203 -38.18 29.06 14.79
N ASP A 204 -37.56 28.74 15.94
CA ASP A 204 -36.28 28.01 16.08
C ASP A 204 -36.47 26.68 16.81
N PRO A 205 -37.32 25.76 16.35
CA PRO A 205 -37.73 24.63 17.14
C PRO A 205 -36.60 23.63 17.35
N PRO A 206 -36.45 23.06 18.57
CA PRO A 206 -35.46 22.06 18.84
C PRO A 206 -35.93 20.65 18.38
N VAL A 207 -35.00 19.85 17.92
CA VAL A 207 -35.15 18.43 17.65
C VAL A 207 -34.06 17.64 18.37
N VAL A 208 -34.38 16.47 18.90
CA VAL A 208 -33.36 15.61 19.52
C VAL A 208 -33.02 14.46 18.62
N ILE A 209 -31.74 14.32 18.36
CA ILE A 209 -31.19 13.25 17.55
C ILE A 209 -30.13 12.45 18.32
N THR A 210 -29.86 11.25 17.87
CA THR A 210 -28.76 10.40 18.36
C THR A 210 -27.83 10.05 17.21
N THR A 211 -26.54 10.26 17.43
CA THR A 211 -25.45 9.84 16.52
C THR A 211 -24.58 8.79 17.21
N THR A 212 -23.98 7.89 16.45
CA THR A 212 -23.06 6.87 16.98
C THR A 212 -21.63 7.38 17.10
N GLN A 213 -21.29 8.42 16.33
CA GLN A 213 -19.95 9.01 16.21
C GLN A 213 -20.04 10.53 16.34
N ALA A 214 -18.90 11.17 16.62
CA ALA A 214 -18.76 12.62 16.52
C ALA A 214 -18.62 13.03 15.05
N GLY A 215 -19.08 14.22 14.70
CA GLY A 215 -19.01 14.71 13.34
C GLY A 215 -19.70 16.04 13.15
N THR A 216 -20.21 16.27 11.94
CA THR A 216 -20.87 17.50 11.55
C THR A 216 -22.25 17.21 10.97
N ILE A 217 -23.24 17.98 11.38
CA ILE A 217 -24.60 17.92 10.85
C ILE A 217 -24.89 19.17 10.03
N VAL A 218 -25.57 18.94 8.91
CA VAL A 218 -26.23 19.98 8.13
C VAL A 218 -27.71 19.63 8.03
N VAL A 219 -28.60 20.57 8.35
CA VAL A 219 -30.03 20.42 8.17
C VAL A 219 -30.46 21.17 6.92
N ALA A 220 -31.15 20.49 6.04
CA ALA A 220 -31.70 21.06 4.82
C ALA A 220 -33.12 20.54 4.60
N GLY A 221 -33.98 21.30 3.98
CA GLY A 221 -35.33 20.90 3.69
C GLY A 221 -35.89 21.64 2.48
N THR A 222 -37.01 21.14 1.99
CA THR A 222 -37.68 21.71 0.84
C THR A 222 -38.36 23.05 1.14
N THR A 223 -38.60 23.36 2.41
CA THR A 223 -39.24 24.59 2.85
C THR A 223 -38.62 25.09 4.17
N GLY A 224 -37.67 25.99 4.07
CA GLY A 224 -37.24 26.86 5.18
C GLY A 224 -36.51 26.20 6.36
N CYS A 225 -36.32 24.93 6.37
CA CYS A 225 -35.49 24.31 7.38
C CYS A 225 -34.01 24.54 7.04
N GLY A 226 -33.28 25.07 7.97
CA GLY A 226 -31.84 25.18 7.88
C GLY A 226 -31.22 25.03 9.24
N VAL A 227 -29.97 24.66 9.30
CA VAL A 227 -29.04 24.85 10.41
C VAL A 227 -27.73 25.20 9.78
N ASP A 228 -27.06 26.21 10.30
CA ASP A 228 -25.64 26.35 10.07
C ASP A 228 -24.96 25.11 10.61
N SER A 229 -23.99 24.57 9.85
CA SER A 229 -23.25 23.35 10.19
C SER A 229 -22.95 23.24 11.70
N ALA A 230 -23.50 22.22 12.34
CA ALA A 230 -23.35 21.99 13.78
C ALA A 230 -22.43 20.80 14.05
N ALA A 231 -21.35 21.03 14.82
CA ALA A 231 -20.53 19.94 15.35
C ALA A 231 -21.31 19.17 16.41
N VAL A 232 -21.29 17.84 16.34
CA VAL A 232 -21.98 16.95 17.27
C VAL A 232 -21.03 15.88 17.84
N SER A 233 -21.31 15.47 19.07
CA SER A 233 -20.61 14.35 19.71
C SER A 233 -21.40 13.06 19.51
N SER A 234 -20.79 11.92 19.77
CA SER A 234 -21.53 10.66 19.88
C SER A 234 -22.57 10.72 21.00
N GLY A 235 -23.74 10.15 20.77
CA GLY A 235 -24.85 10.10 21.70
C GLY A 235 -26.01 11.01 21.34
N GLN A 236 -26.89 11.25 22.33
CA GLN A 236 -28.10 12.06 22.19
C GLN A 236 -27.79 13.55 22.31
N GLN A 237 -28.33 14.35 21.39
CA GLN A 237 -28.10 15.78 21.34
C GLN A 237 -29.33 16.53 20.86
N THR A 238 -29.48 17.77 21.35
CA THR A 238 -30.51 18.70 20.89
C THR A 238 -29.92 19.58 19.79
N ILE A 239 -30.56 19.61 18.64
CA ILE A 239 -30.24 20.48 17.51
C ILE A 239 -31.36 21.52 17.43
N THR A 240 -30.99 22.79 17.37
CA THR A 240 -31.93 23.87 17.11
C THR A 240 -31.98 24.17 15.62
N LEU A 241 -33.13 24.09 15.00
CA LEU A 241 -33.32 24.44 13.61
C LEU A 241 -33.14 25.97 13.44
N SER A 242 -32.66 26.40 12.27
CA SER A 242 -32.57 27.85 11.98
C SER A 242 -33.94 28.48 11.90
N THR A 243 -34.04 29.80 12.18
CA THR A 243 -35.26 30.54 12.16
C THR A 243 -36.08 30.35 10.89
N ILE A 244 -37.29 29.85 11.04
CA ILE A 244 -38.21 29.60 9.95
C ILE A 244 -38.91 30.90 9.55
N THR A 245 -38.43 31.53 8.50
CA THR A 245 -38.91 32.84 8.03
C THR A 245 -40.04 32.78 7.02
N GLN A 246 -40.47 31.59 6.64
CA GLN A 246 -41.48 31.38 5.59
C GLN A 246 -42.94 31.45 6.13
N GLY A 247 -43.10 31.62 7.45
CA GLY A 247 -44.38 31.75 8.11
C GLY A 247 -45.06 30.42 8.43
N ASP A 248 -46.34 30.51 8.83
CA ASP A 248 -47.13 29.34 9.23
C ASP A 248 -47.29 28.32 8.14
N GLY A 249 -47.08 27.03 8.45
CA GLY A 249 -47.17 25.95 7.50
C GLY A 249 -46.58 24.62 7.98
N ALA A 250 -46.64 23.62 7.11
CA ALA A 250 -46.05 22.30 7.37
C ALA A 250 -44.62 22.25 6.85
N TYR A 251 -43.73 21.74 7.68
CA TYR A 251 -42.28 21.64 7.39
C TYR A 251 -41.81 20.21 7.48
N THR A 252 -40.92 19.84 6.56
CA THR A 252 -40.19 18.56 6.55
C THR A 252 -38.71 18.85 6.34
N CYS A 253 -37.91 18.48 7.33
CA CYS A 253 -36.47 18.73 7.33
C CYS A 253 -35.68 17.46 7.12
N THR A 254 -34.50 17.59 6.55
CA THR A 254 -33.60 16.47 6.31
C THR A 254 -32.25 16.77 6.97
N ILE A 255 -31.73 15.80 7.72
CA ILE A 255 -30.40 15.88 8.33
C ILE A 255 -29.43 15.08 7.47
N THR A 256 -28.32 15.67 7.10
CA THR A 256 -27.13 14.99 6.57
C THR A 256 -26.04 15.04 7.63
N PHE A 257 -25.40 13.93 7.87
CA PHE A 257 -24.33 13.77 8.85
C PHE A 257 -23.06 13.30 8.18
N SER A 258 -21.93 13.88 8.56
CA SER A 258 -20.60 13.40 8.17
C SER A 258 -19.74 13.26 9.42
N ASP A 259 -18.99 12.18 9.52
CA ASP A 259 -18.05 11.97 10.61
C ASP A 259 -16.79 12.86 10.48
N ALA A 260 -15.82 12.65 11.37
CA ALA A 260 -14.57 13.43 11.40
C ALA A 260 -13.64 13.13 10.20
N LEU A 261 -13.80 11.99 9.53
CA LEU A 261 -13.05 11.61 8.31
C LEU A 261 -13.74 12.10 7.03
N GLY A 262 -14.97 12.61 7.13
CA GLY A 262 -15.75 13.08 6.00
C GLY A 262 -16.66 12.01 5.38
N ASN A 263 -16.80 10.82 6.02
CA ASN A 263 -17.78 9.82 5.57
C ASN A 263 -19.18 10.36 5.77
N ALA A 264 -20.02 10.26 4.74
CA ALA A 264 -21.38 10.79 4.76
C ALA A 264 -22.39 9.67 5.01
N ALA A 265 -23.22 9.87 6.03
CA ALA A 265 -24.37 8.99 6.29
C ALA A 265 -25.50 9.19 5.28
N SER A 266 -26.39 8.21 5.19
CA SER A 266 -27.67 8.40 4.50
C SER A 266 -28.47 9.51 5.18
N ALA A 267 -29.21 10.28 4.37
CA ALA A 267 -30.00 11.38 4.90
C ALA A 267 -31.14 10.89 5.83
N LEU A 268 -31.28 11.52 7.00
CA LEU A 268 -32.41 11.32 7.90
C LEU A 268 -33.49 12.36 7.59
N THR A 269 -34.70 11.92 7.26
CA THR A 269 -35.87 12.81 7.19
C THR A 269 -36.51 12.86 8.58
N LEU A 270 -36.63 14.09 9.11
CA LEU A 270 -37.28 14.32 10.39
C LEU A 270 -38.80 14.18 10.29
N THR A 271 -39.44 13.88 11.40
CA THR A 271 -40.91 13.91 11.50
C THR A 271 -41.43 15.29 11.16
N ALA A 272 -42.38 15.36 10.24
CA ALA A 272 -42.99 16.61 9.82
C ALA A 272 -43.70 17.31 11.00
N PHE A 273 -43.61 18.65 11.05
CA PHE A 273 -44.26 19.47 12.06
C PHE A 273 -44.96 20.65 11.42
N THR A 274 -45.88 21.30 12.14
CA THR A 274 -46.58 22.52 11.71
C THR A 274 -46.15 23.70 12.58
N LEU A 275 -45.67 24.75 11.93
CA LEU A 275 -45.48 26.05 12.57
C LEU A 275 -46.78 26.84 12.50
N ASP A 276 -47.24 27.39 13.61
CA ASP A 276 -48.41 28.26 13.76
C ASP A 276 -48.10 29.34 14.76
N THR A 277 -47.72 30.50 14.25
CA THR A 277 -47.39 31.71 15.01
C THR A 277 -48.57 32.71 15.06
N THR A 278 -49.69 32.34 14.40
CA THR A 278 -50.89 33.18 14.34
C THR A 278 -51.61 33.25 15.69
N VAL A 279 -51.66 34.44 16.26
CA VAL A 279 -52.42 34.65 17.50
C VAL A 279 -53.94 34.67 17.27
N PRO A 280 -54.73 34.01 18.11
CA PRO A 280 -56.19 34.06 17.98
C PRO A 280 -56.74 35.46 18.10
N LEU A 281 -57.57 35.90 17.14
CA LEU A 281 -58.31 37.18 17.24
C LEU A 281 -59.58 36.99 18.05
N VAL A 282 -59.67 37.67 19.22
CA VAL A 282 -60.88 37.72 20.00
C VAL A 282 -61.69 38.97 19.66
N THR A 283 -62.84 38.83 19.05
CA THR A 283 -63.78 39.94 18.77
C THR A 283 -64.97 39.85 19.75
N ILE A 284 -65.21 40.96 20.50
CA ILE A 284 -66.42 41.07 21.29
C ILE A 284 -67.54 41.62 20.36
N THR A 285 -68.53 40.76 20.08
CA THR A 285 -69.62 41.07 19.13
C THR A 285 -70.82 41.75 19.79
N SER A 286 -70.70 42.46 20.86
CA SER A 286 -71.69 43.27 21.63
C SER A 286 -72.25 42.55 22.88
N VAL A 287 -72.28 43.34 23.94
CA VAL A 287 -73.11 43.04 25.11
C VAL A 287 -74.42 43.84 24.89
N ALA A 288 -75.54 43.11 24.77
CA ALA A 288 -76.88 43.76 24.78
C ALA A 288 -77.28 44.19 26.17
#